data_349e104f637fb67f1611e641f8dce25b
#
_entry.id   349e104f637fb67f1611e641f8dce25b
#
_cell.length_a   1.000
_cell.length_b   1.000
_cell.length_c   1.000
_cell.angle_alpha   90.00
_cell.angle_beta   90.00
_cell.angle_gamma   90.00
#
_symmetry.space_group_name_H-M   'P 1'
#
loop_
_entity.id
_entity.type
_entity.pdbx_description
1 polymer ?
#
loop_
_entity_poly.entity_id
_entity_poly.type
_entity_poly.pdbx_seq_one_letter_code
_entity_poly.pdbx_strand_id
1 'polypeptide(L)'
;AHSYLDIYVFCDQEEHKQYAHFLSLISPHPRVEAILEKTHFVDSRSLLRWTRDFGPIFGFGANDQLVTIDLVYRDMMKTLEEEALKIDEPLDPLRDFYNLHGDAMPSEVAAMLQSEYDIPVDIVRPSVSMDGGDFISDGRGNIFISKHTLVRNGGNRSELESTFRRYFGAKRLHILETLPGRTVPHLDMIVKFLDHETVLLPDFKVLTEKAINPYHAELNRKARSVIEKNERYLRKHFPNYKILKIV
;
A
#
# COMPACT_ATOMS: atom_id res chain seq x y z
N ALA A 1 -2.92 26.48 -10.68
CA ALA A 1 -3.63 25.53 -9.81
C ALA A 1 -2.83 25.41 -8.54
N HIS A 2 -3.29 26.00 -7.44
CA HIS A 2 -2.69 25.82 -6.14
C HIS A 2 -3.04 24.40 -5.67
N SER A 3 -2.04 23.54 -5.50
CA SER A 3 -2.25 22.23 -4.91
C SER A 3 -2.60 22.41 -3.43
N TYR A 4 -3.79 22.02 -3.06
CA TYR A 4 -4.29 22.01 -1.67
C TYR A 4 -3.91 20.71 -0.97
N LEU A 5 -2.68 20.26 -1.11
CA LEU A 5 -2.19 19.04 -0.44
C LEU A 5 -1.39 19.48 0.80
N ASP A 6 -1.89 19.11 1.97
CA ASP A 6 -1.10 19.08 3.18
C ASP A 6 -0.28 17.80 3.24
N ILE A 7 0.95 17.92 3.73
CA ILE A 7 1.89 16.81 3.85
C ILE A 7 2.06 16.49 5.34
N TYR A 8 1.74 15.29 5.73
CA TYR A 8 1.94 14.81 7.10
C TYR A 8 3.16 13.89 7.11
N VAL A 9 4.16 14.26 7.90
CA VAL A 9 5.41 13.51 8.08
C VAL A 9 5.39 12.89 9.46
N PHE A 10 5.24 11.58 9.52
CA PHE A 10 5.31 10.82 10.77
C PHE A 10 6.77 10.53 11.07
N CYS A 11 7.28 11.04 12.19
CA CYS A 11 8.67 10.87 12.61
C CYS A 11 8.78 11.03 14.12
N ASP A 12 9.87 10.54 14.73
CA ASP A 12 10.15 10.87 16.11
C ASP A 12 10.71 12.29 16.26
N GLN A 13 10.84 12.76 17.51
CA GLN A 13 11.30 14.13 17.77
C GLN A 13 12.73 14.39 17.30
N GLU A 14 13.59 13.39 17.27
CA GLU A 14 14.97 13.55 16.80
C GLU A 14 15.03 13.60 15.28
N GLU A 15 14.28 12.73 14.61
CA GLU A 15 14.11 12.78 13.15
C GLU A 15 13.47 14.10 12.71
N HIS A 16 12.48 14.60 13.45
CA HIS A 16 11.89 15.91 13.17
C HIS A 16 12.94 17.02 13.13
N LYS A 17 13.85 17.08 14.12
CA LYS A 17 14.93 18.07 14.13
C LYS A 17 15.86 17.92 12.93
N GLN A 18 16.19 16.68 12.54
CA GLN A 18 17.04 16.39 11.37
C GLN A 18 16.34 16.80 10.07
N TYR A 19 15.06 16.50 9.89
CA TYR A 19 14.28 16.94 8.74
C TYR A 19 14.14 18.46 8.69
N ALA A 20 13.82 19.11 9.81
CA ALA A 20 13.72 20.56 9.86
C ALA A 20 15.06 21.22 9.50
N HIS A 21 16.18 20.70 9.99
CA HIS A 21 17.50 21.16 9.61
C HIS A 21 17.79 20.94 8.12
N PHE A 22 17.56 19.73 7.58
CA PHE A 22 17.75 19.45 6.15
C PHE A 22 16.91 20.36 5.26
N LEU A 23 15.64 20.56 5.60
CA LEU A 23 14.75 21.44 4.87
C LEU A 23 15.20 22.91 4.94
N SER A 24 15.78 23.36 6.05
CA SER A 24 16.35 24.71 6.16
C SER A 24 17.55 24.92 5.24
N LEU A 25 18.33 23.87 4.92
CA LEU A 25 19.46 23.95 4.00
C LEU A 25 19.03 24.11 2.54
N ILE A 26 17.86 23.60 2.17
CA ILE A 26 17.32 23.69 0.80
C ILE A 26 16.26 24.81 0.65
N SER A 27 15.95 25.49 1.74
CA SER A 27 14.89 26.51 1.89
C SER A 27 15.00 27.78 1.02
N PRO A 28 16.13 28.22 0.43
CA PRO A 28 16.13 29.45 -0.35
C PRO A 28 15.29 29.42 -1.64
N HIS A 29 14.65 28.26 -1.93
CA HIS A 29 13.80 28.17 -3.13
C HIS A 29 12.33 28.40 -2.76
N PRO A 30 11.61 29.38 -3.41
CA PRO A 30 10.23 29.72 -3.05
C PRO A 30 9.23 28.54 -3.07
N ARG A 31 9.51 27.51 -3.89
CA ARG A 31 8.70 26.29 -3.90
C ARG A 31 8.88 25.43 -2.65
N VAL A 32 10.06 25.48 -2.04
CA VAL A 32 10.36 24.74 -0.81
C VAL A 32 9.66 25.40 0.36
N GLU A 33 9.66 26.72 0.47
CA GLU A 33 8.90 27.45 1.49
C GLU A 33 7.41 27.11 1.43
N ALA A 34 6.82 27.13 0.24
CA ALA A 34 5.41 26.76 0.06
C ALA A 34 5.09 25.29 0.40
N ILE A 35 6.06 24.39 0.26
CA ILE A 35 5.92 23.00 0.71
C ILE A 35 6.01 22.92 2.23
N LEU A 36 6.97 23.64 2.83
CA LEU A 36 7.17 23.65 4.28
C LEU A 36 5.97 24.22 5.04
N GLU A 37 5.35 25.29 4.53
CA GLU A 37 4.12 25.85 5.11
C GLU A 37 2.96 24.85 5.17
N LYS A 38 3.00 23.79 4.36
CA LYS A 38 1.99 22.73 4.27
C LYS A 38 2.48 21.39 4.84
N THR A 39 3.64 21.38 5.45
CA THR A 39 4.20 20.16 6.06
C THR A 39 3.95 20.16 7.55
N HIS A 40 3.22 19.15 8.00
CA HIS A 40 2.90 18.91 9.40
C HIS A 40 3.74 17.74 9.89
N PHE A 41 4.53 17.96 10.92
CA PHE A 41 5.29 16.90 11.59
C PHE A 41 4.44 16.30 12.71
N VAL A 42 4.21 15.01 12.63
CA VAL A 42 3.42 14.26 13.60
C VAL A 42 4.37 13.37 14.39
N ASP A 43 4.41 13.55 15.72
CA ASP A 43 5.18 12.70 16.60
C ASP A 43 4.60 11.28 16.57
N SER A 44 5.36 10.34 16.07
CA SER A 44 4.98 8.95 15.94
C SER A 44 6.12 8.05 16.37
N ARG A 45 5.77 7.03 17.12
CA ARG A 45 6.72 5.97 17.50
C ARG A 45 6.94 4.94 16.38
N SER A 46 6.25 5.09 15.25
CA SER A 46 6.43 4.21 14.12
C SER A 46 7.77 4.52 13.43
N LEU A 47 8.72 3.67 13.62
CA LEU A 47 10.03 3.71 12.93
C LEU A 47 9.95 3.10 11.52
N LEU A 48 8.76 2.76 11.04
CA LEU A 48 8.55 2.08 9.77
C LEU A 48 8.54 3.06 8.61
N ARG A 49 9.36 2.78 7.60
CA ARG A 49 9.47 3.59 6.39
C ARG A 49 8.33 3.37 5.38
N TRP A 50 7.58 2.29 5.55
CA TRP A 50 6.61 1.81 4.56
C TRP A 50 5.18 2.18 4.94
N THR A 51 4.90 3.50 5.05
CA THR A 51 3.57 4.02 5.41
C THR A 51 2.45 3.52 4.48
N ARG A 52 2.79 3.13 3.25
CA ARG A 52 1.84 2.52 2.32
C ARG A 52 1.33 1.17 2.81
N ASP A 53 2.14 0.41 3.54
CA ASP A 53 1.82 -0.97 3.91
C ASP A 53 0.97 -1.07 5.16
N PHE A 54 1.16 -0.16 6.10
CA PHE A 54 0.49 -0.15 7.39
C PHE A 54 -0.35 1.11 7.65
N GLY A 55 -0.26 2.12 6.79
CA GLY A 55 -1.02 3.36 6.95
C GLY A 55 -2.53 3.17 6.75
N PRO A 56 -3.32 4.14 7.19
CA PRO A 56 -4.77 4.07 7.10
C PRO A 56 -5.27 4.04 5.66
N ILE A 57 -6.30 3.25 5.42
CA ILE A 57 -7.10 3.32 4.19
C ILE A 57 -8.34 4.13 4.52
N PHE A 58 -8.46 5.31 3.95
CA PHE A 58 -9.61 6.17 4.16
C PHE A 58 -10.74 5.92 3.17
N GLY A 59 -11.96 6.09 3.65
CA GLY A 59 -13.18 6.09 2.86
C GLY A 59 -14.26 6.94 3.50
N PHE A 60 -15.40 7.03 2.85
CA PHE A 60 -16.58 7.69 3.40
C PHE A 60 -17.66 6.66 3.71
N GLY A 61 -18.25 6.75 4.90
CA GLY A 61 -19.38 5.96 5.31
C GLY A 61 -20.70 6.45 4.70
N ALA A 62 -21.81 5.82 5.10
CA ALA A 62 -23.13 6.07 4.52
C ALA A 62 -23.65 7.51 4.72
N ASN A 63 -23.17 8.21 5.75
CA ASN A 63 -23.57 9.59 6.10
C ASN A 63 -22.45 10.58 5.79
N ASP A 64 -21.59 10.28 4.82
CA ASP A 64 -20.41 11.06 4.46
C ASP A 64 -19.38 11.27 5.59
N GLN A 65 -19.49 10.52 6.70
CA GLN A 65 -18.48 10.51 7.75
C GLN A 65 -17.18 9.89 7.22
N LEU A 66 -16.06 10.45 7.64
CA LEU A 66 -14.75 9.88 7.33
C LEU A 66 -14.57 8.57 8.11
N VAL A 67 -14.14 7.54 7.41
CA VAL A 67 -13.87 6.21 7.99
C VAL A 67 -12.44 5.83 7.68
N THR A 68 -11.70 5.37 8.66
CA THR A 68 -10.44 4.66 8.45
C THR A 68 -10.63 3.16 8.59
N ILE A 69 -10.09 2.44 7.62
CA ILE A 69 -10.04 0.99 7.66
C ILE A 69 -8.66 0.60 8.20
N ASP A 70 -8.69 0.04 9.38
CA ASP A 70 -7.54 -0.41 10.14
C ASP A 70 -7.32 -1.91 9.83
N LEU A 71 -6.38 -2.18 8.92
CA LEU A 71 -6.04 -3.54 8.51
C LEU A 71 -5.23 -4.25 9.60
N VAL A 72 -5.35 -5.56 9.65
CA VAL A 72 -4.42 -6.36 10.45
C VAL A 72 -3.08 -6.42 9.75
N TYR A 73 -2.17 -5.54 10.15
CA TYR A 73 -0.81 -5.53 9.64
C TYR A 73 0.03 -6.60 10.34
N ARG A 74 0.60 -7.50 9.55
CA ARG A 74 1.59 -8.46 10.02
C ARG A 74 2.71 -8.50 9.01
N ASP A 75 3.93 -8.36 9.47
CA ASP A 75 5.10 -8.49 8.60
C ASP A 75 5.05 -9.82 7.85
N MET A 76 4.95 -9.71 6.53
CA MET A 76 4.82 -10.85 5.63
C MET A 76 6.05 -11.75 5.65
N MET A 77 7.22 -11.19 5.90
CA MET A 77 8.47 -11.94 6.04
C MET A 77 8.38 -12.96 7.18
N LYS A 78 7.80 -12.56 8.32
CA LYS A 78 7.61 -13.45 9.46
C LYS A 78 6.72 -14.64 9.10
N THR A 79 5.60 -14.39 8.41
CA THR A 79 4.66 -15.46 8.05
C THR A 79 5.30 -16.47 7.09
N LEU A 80 6.05 -16.00 6.08
CA LEU A 80 6.71 -16.88 5.12
C LEU A 80 7.88 -17.65 5.74
N GLU A 81 8.65 -17.03 6.62
CA GLU A 81 9.75 -17.69 7.33
C GLU A 81 9.23 -18.69 8.37
N GLU A 82 8.19 -18.39 9.12
CA GLU A 82 7.54 -19.29 10.07
C GLU A 82 6.94 -20.52 9.37
N GLU A 83 6.33 -20.33 8.20
CA GLU A 83 5.80 -21.44 7.39
C GLU A 83 6.90 -22.26 6.72
N ALA A 84 7.97 -21.62 6.22
CA ALA A 84 9.04 -22.30 5.49
C ALA A 84 10.04 -23.02 6.39
N LEU A 85 10.30 -22.49 7.59
CA LEU A 85 11.41 -22.95 8.42
C LEU A 85 10.97 -23.78 9.61
N LYS A 86 9.71 -23.75 10.06
CA LYS A 86 9.24 -24.43 11.30
C LYS A 86 10.23 -24.24 12.48
N ILE A 87 10.86 -23.09 12.57
CA ILE A 87 11.91 -22.81 13.52
C ILE A 87 11.25 -22.22 14.77
N ASP A 88 11.47 -22.90 15.87
CA ASP A 88 11.21 -22.46 17.24
C ASP A 88 12.29 -21.45 17.68
N GLU A 89 12.50 -20.38 16.90
CA GLU A 89 13.39 -19.29 17.30
C GLU A 89 12.64 -18.25 18.14
N PRO A 90 13.29 -17.70 19.18
CA PRO A 90 12.69 -16.62 19.96
C PRO A 90 12.37 -15.44 19.06
N LEU A 91 11.14 -14.91 19.19
CA LEU A 91 10.66 -13.74 18.46
C LEU A 91 11.68 -12.59 18.57
N ASP A 92 12.05 -12.01 17.45
CA ASP A 92 12.89 -10.81 17.43
C ASP A 92 12.13 -9.64 18.08
N PRO A 93 12.55 -9.13 19.26
CA PRO A 93 11.84 -8.06 19.96
C PRO A 93 11.69 -6.78 19.13
N LEU A 94 12.63 -6.48 18.25
CA LEU A 94 12.56 -5.32 17.35
C LEU A 94 11.46 -5.52 16.30
N ARG A 95 11.35 -6.72 15.77
CA ARG A 95 10.35 -7.08 14.77
C ARG A 95 8.94 -7.02 15.33
N ASP A 96 8.73 -7.53 16.55
CA ASP A 96 7.44 -7.43 17.24
C ASP A 96 7.08 -5.98 17.56
N PHE A 97 8.07 -5.18 17.92
CA PHE A 97 7.91 -3.73 18.10
C PHE A 97 7.44 -3.06 16.80
N TYR A 98 8.07 -3.34 15.66
CA TYR A 98 7.66 -2.78 14.37
C TYR A 98 6.25 -3.21 13.96
N ASN A 99 5.90 -4.49 14.13
CA ASN A 99 4.57 -4.98 13.81
C ASN A 99 3.49 -4.31 14.67
N LEU A 100 3.73 -4.18 15.97
CA LEU A 100 2.80 -3.55 16.90
C LEU A 100 2.55 -2.07 16.55
N HIS A 101 3.61 -1.31 16.29
CA HIS A 101 3.50 0.11 15.96
C HIS A 101 2.92 0.33 14.56
N GLY A 102 3.27 -0.49 13.58
CA GLY A 102 2.65 -0.45 12.26
C GLY A 102 1.15 -0.77 12.32
N ASP A 103 0.78 -1.77 13.10
CA ASP A 103 -0.62 -2.17 13.28
C ASP A 103 -1.48 -1.11 14.00
N ALA A 104 -0.87 -0.27 14.85
CA ALA A 104 -1.55 0.81 15.56
C ALA A 104 -1.70 2.12 14.74
N MET A 105 -0.92 2.29 13.67
CA MET A 105 -0.84 3.54 12.91
C MET A 105 -2.21 4.07 12.42
N PRO A 106 -3.13 3.27 11.86
CA PRO A 106 -4.42 3.79 11.43
C PRO A 106 -5.23 4.42 12.57
N SER A 107 -5.18 3.81 13.75
CA SER A 107 -5.84 4.32 14.95
C SER A 107 -5.16 5.57 15.51
N GLU A 108 -3.83 5.65 15.48
CA GLU A 108 -3.07 6.84 15.87
C GLU A 108 -3.38 8.03 14.95
N VAL A 109 -3.43 7.81 13.63
CA VAL A 109 -3.80 8.85 12.66
C VAL A 109 -5.23 9.33 12.86
N ALA A 110 -6.17 8.42 13.11
CA ALA A 110 -7.56 8.79 13.38
C ALA A 110 -7.68 9.64 14.66
N ALA A 111 -6.98 9.26 15.73
CA ALA A 111 -6.95 10.01 16.97
C ALA A 111 -6.35 11.42 16.79
N MET A 112 -5.28 11.54 16.02
CA MET A 112 -4.65 12.83 15.67
C MET A 112 -5.63 13.72 14.88
N LEU A 113 -6.29 13.19 13.85
CA LEU A 113 -7.25 13.96 13.05
C LEU A 113 -8.39 14.50 13.93
N GLN A 114 -8.84 13.71 14.89
CA GLN A 114 -9.89 14.14 15.81
C GLN A 114 -9.39 15.16 16.82
N SER A 115 -8.21 14.96 17.43
CA SER A 115 -7.72 15.80 18.52
C SER A 115 -7.13 17.13 18.07
N GLU A 116 -6.44 17.16 16.93
CA GLU A 116 -5.71 18.33 16.45
C GLU A 116 -6.45 19.12 15.38
N TYR A 117 -7.32 18.44 14.61
CA TYR A 117 -7.99 19.05 13.46
C TYR A 117 -9.51 19.08 13.58
N ASP A 118 -10.07 18.55 14.68
CA ASP A 118 -11.53 18.43 14.91
C ASP A 118 -12.25 17.69 13.76
N ILE A 119 -11.56 16.71 13.16
CA ILE A 119 -12.10 15.86 12.11
C ILE A 119 -12.50 14.51 12.72
N PRO A 120 -13.79 14.22 12.87
CA PRO A 120 -14.24 12.96 13.40
C PRO A 120 -13.96 11.84 12.39
N VAL A 121 -13.35 10.76 12.88
CA VAL A 121 -12.99 9.58 12.07
C VAL A 121 -13.51 8.34 12.75
N ASP A 122 -14.36 7.59 12.06
CA ASP A 122 -14.77 6.26 12.52
C ASP A 122 -13.69 5.24 12.17
N ILE A 123 -13.36 4.37 13.13
CA ILE A 123 -12.36 3.31 12.92
C ILE A 123 -13.08 1.98 12.72
N VAL A 124 -12.76 1.30 11.62
CA VAL A 124 -13.31 -0.02 11.31
C VAL A 124 -12.16 -1.00 11.10
N ARG A 125 -12.13 -2.07 11.92
CA ARG A 125 -11.09 -3.11 11.84
C ARG A 125 -11.68 -4.44 11.34
N PRO A 126 -11.64 -4.71 10.03
CA PRO A 126 -12.06 -6.01 9.49
C PRO A 126 -11.01 -7.08 9.78
N SER A 127 -11.46 -8.33 9.89
CA SER A 127 -10.54 -9.48 10.04
C SER A 127 -9.86 -9.82 8.71
N VAL A 128 -9.14 -8.86 8.14
CA VAL A 128 -8.37 -9.04 6.90
C VAL A 128 -6.90 -8.71 7.17
N SER A 129 -6.04 -9.71 6.96
CA SER A 129 -4.60 -9.53 6.99
C SER A 129 -4.11 -9.16 5.60
N MET A 130 -3.68 -7.90 5.44
CA MET A 130 -3.23 -7.36 4.16
C MET A 130 -2.33 -6.16 4.40
N ASP A 131 -1.33 -6.00 3.57
CA ASP A 131 -0.51 -4.81 3.53
C ASP A 131 -1.16 -3.81 2.56
N GLY A 132 -1.10 -2.52 2.86
CA GLY A 132 -1.74 -1.50 2.03
C GLY A 132 -1.21 -1.42 0.60
N GLY A 133 0.04 -1.85 0.36
CA GLY A 133 0.61 -2.00 -0.98
C GLY A 133 -0.11 -3.03 -1.86
N ASP A 134 -0.87 -3.92 -1.23
CA ASP A 134 -1.68 -4.93 -1.91
C ASP A 134 -3.14 -4.49 -2.17
N PHE A 135 -3.50 -3.29 -1.71
CA PHE A 135 -4.82 -2.70 -1.92
C PHE A 135 -4.78 -1.65 -3.04
N ILE A 136 -5.49 -1.90 -4.12
CA ILE A 136 -5.62 -0.97 -5.24
C ILE A 136 -7.09 -0.79 -5.60
N SER A 137 -7.52 0.45 -5.79
CA SER A 137 -8.89 0.80 -6.18
C SER A 137 -8.89 1.66 -7.44
N ASP A 138 -9.90 1.48 -8.29
CA ASP A 138 -10.17 2.37 -9.43
C ASP A 138 -11.04 3.58 -9.04
N GLY A 139 -11.43 3.69 -7.76
CA GLY A 139 -12.33 4.73 -7.27
C GLY A 139 -13.82 4.55 -7.66
N ARG A 140 -14.17 3.50 -8.39
CA ARG A 140 -15.56 3.19 -8.82
C ARG A 140 -16.14 1.93 -8.19
N GLY A 141 -15.44 1.40 -7.18
CA GLY A 141 -15.84 0.23 -6.41
C GLY A 141 -15.25 -1.09 -6.94
N ASN A 142 -14.35 -1.05 -7.91
CA ASN A 142 -13.51 -2.19 -8.20
C ASN A 142 -12.27 -2.14 -7.32
N ILE A 143 -12.04 -3.20 -6.56
CA ILE A 143 -10.86 -3.35 -5.71
C ILE A 143 -10.06 -4.53 -6.23
N PHE A 144 -8.74 -4.31 -6.32
CA PHE A 144 -7.78 -5.29 -6.80
C PHE A 144 -6.85 -5.64 -5.64
N ILE A 145 -6.69 -6.93 -5.41
CA ILE A 145 -5.77 -7.50 -4.43
C ILE A 145 -4.91 -8.58 -5.09
N SER A 146 -3.82 -8.94 -4.46
CA SER A 146 -3.00 -10.05 -4.93
C SER A 146 -3.61 -11.42 -4.61
N LYS A 147 -3.19 -12.40 -5.37
CA LYS A 147 -3.45 -13.81 -5.04
C LYS A 147 -2.84 -14.18 -3.68
N HIS A 148 -1.76 -13.52 -3.31
CA HIS A 148 -1.11 -13.73 -2.02
C HIS A 148 -2.03 -13.32 -0.86
N THR A 149 -2.65 -12.13 -0.94
CA THR A 149 -3.65 -11.69 0.05
C THR A 149 -4.81 -12.68 0.16
N LEU A 150 -5.29 -13.25 -0.95
CA LEU A 150 -6.32 -14.30 -0.89
C LEU A 150 -5.86 -15.51 -0.08
N VAL A 151 -4.66 -16.02 -0.36
CA VAL A 151 -4.10 -17.19 0.36
C VAL A 151 -3.88 -16.88 1.83
N ARG A 152 -3.31 -15.72 2.15
CA ARG A 152 -3.07 -15.24 3.53
C ARG A 152 -4.36 -15.17 4.37
N ASN A 153 -5.51 -14.97 3.72
CA ASN A 153 -6.83 -14.95 4.36
C ASN A 153 -7.61 -16.26 4.17
N GLY A 154 -6.91 -17.40 4.11
CA GLY A 154 -7.53 -18.73 4.08
C GLY A 154 -8.00 -19.22 2.72
N GLY A 155 -7.77 -18.48 1.64
CA GLY A 155 -8.08 -18.88 0.26
C GLY A 155 -9.57 -18.87 -0.11
N ASN A 156 -10.46 -18.53 0.82
CA ASN A 156 -11.91 -18.47 0.56
C ASN A 156 -12.29 -17.15 -0.12
N ARG A 157 -12.37 -17.18 -1.43
CA ARG A 157 -12.71 -16.00 -2.23
C ARG A 157 -14.07 -15.39 -1.87
N SER A 158 -15.08 -16.21 -1.66
CA SER A 158 -16.46 -15.72 -1.39
C SER A 158 -16.55 -14.97 -0.05
N GLU A 159 -15.87 -15.48 0.96
CA GLU A 159 -15.78 -14.83 2.27
C GLU A 159 -15.05 -13.51 2.18
N LEU A 160 -13.92 -13.50 1.48
CA LEU A 160 -13.13 -12.29 1.28
C LEU A 160 -13.91 -11.23 0.47
N GLU A 161 -14.62 -11.62 -0.60
CA GLU A 161 -15.51 -10.72 -1.36
C GLU A 161 -16.61 -10.13 -0.48
N SER A 162 -17.19 -10.92 0.42
CA SER A 162 -18.21 -10.45 1.38
C SER A 162 -17.63 -9.41 2.33
N THR A 163 -16.43 -9.67 2.86
CA THR A 163 -15.70 -8.74 3.75
C THR A 163 -15.36 -7.44 3.03
N PHE A 164 -14.83 -7.52 1.81
CA PHE A 164 -14.51 -6.32 1.03
C PHE A 164 -15.76 -5.51 0.66
N ARG A 165 -16.86 -6.17 0.36
CA ARG A 165 -18.14 -5.49 0.12
C ARG A 165 -18.62 -4.75 1.36
N ARG A 166 -18.54 -5.39 2.53
CA ARG A 166 -19.04 -4.84 3.78
C ARG A 166 -18.21 -3.66 4.29
N TYR A 167 -16.89 -3.79 4.27
CA TYR A 167 -16.00 -2.87 4.97
C TYR A 167 -15.28 -1.88 4.05
N PHE A 168 -15.13 -2.20 2.76
CA PHE A 168 -14.40 -1.36 1.80
C PHE A 168 -15.32 -0.77 0.72
N GLY A 169 -16.63 -1.03 0.79
CA GLY A 169 -17.56 -0.58 -0.23
C GLY A 169 -17.33 -1.19 -1.62
N ALA A 170 -16.65 -2.33 -1.68
CA ALA A 170 -16.33 -2.98 -2.94
C ALA A 170 -17.61 -3.45 -3.66
N LYS A 171 -17.80 -3.02 -4.89
CA LYS A 171 -18.79 -3.62 -5.81
C LYS A 171 -18.28 -4.96 -6.34
N ARG A 172 -16.99 -5.04 -6.62
CA ARG A 172 -16.31 -6.24 -7.11
C ARG A 172 -14.88 -6.32 -6.56
N LEU A 173 -14.47 -7.55 -6.21
CA LEU A 173 -13.11 -7.87 -5.83
C LEU A 173 -12.40 -8.60 -6.98
N HIS A 174 -11.24 -8.10 -7.38
CA HIS A 174 -10.42 -8.66 -8.45
C HIS A 174 -9.11 -9.17 -7.87
N ILE A 175 -8.71 -10.36 -8.28
CA ILE A 175 -7.48 -11.01 -7.80
C ILE A 175 -6.50 -11.05 -8.96
N LEU A 176 -5.33 -10.44 -8.74
CA LEU A 176 -4.25 -10.38 -9.72
C LEU A 176 -3.05 -11.21 -9.26
N GLU A 177 -2.22 -11.61 -10.22
CA GLU A 177 -0.95 -12.27 -9.94
C GLU A 177 0.12 -11.23 -9.57
N THR A 178 1.10 -11.65 -8.77
CA THR A 178 2.22 -10.83 -8.31
C THR A 178 3.55 -11.29 -8.92
N LEU A 179 4.58 -10.47 -8.80
CA LEU A 179 5.90 -10.80 -9.32
C LEU A 179 6.49 -12.03 -8.60
N PRO A 180 7.05 -12.99 -9.35
CA PRO A 180 7.67 -14.15 -8.77
C PRO A 180 8.99 -13.81 -8.10
N GLY A 181 9.37 -14.58 -7.07
CA GLY A 181 10.65 -14.46 -6.38
C GLY A 181 10.82 -13.17 -5.57
N ARG A 182 9.72 -12.49 -5.24
CA ARG A 182 9.71 -11.35 -4.32
C ARG A 182 9.27 -11.81 -2.93
N THR A 183 9.98 -11.34 -1.92
CA THR A 183 9.63 -11.53 -0.51
C THR A 183 8.38 -10.74 -0.14
N VAL A 184 8.15 -9.62 -0.83
CA VAL A 184 6.97 -8.76 -0.66
C VAL A 184 6.28 -8.63 -2.02
N PRO A 185 5.25 -9.43 -2.31
CA PRO A 185 4.58 -9.46 -3.60
C PRO A 185 3.42 -8.47 -3.67
N HIS A 186 3.66 -7.17 -3.44
CA HIS A 186 2.63 -6.13 -3.49
C HIS A 186 2.19 -5.79 -4.92
N LEU A 187 0.92 -5.49 -5.09
CA LEU A 187 0.36 -5.08 -6.38
C LEU A 187 0.78 -3.68 -6.82
N ASP A 188 0.99 -2.75 -5.90
CA ASP A 188 1.40 -1.38 -6.20
C ASP A 188 2.77 -1.29 -6.89
N MET A 189 3.55 -2.36 -6.84
CA MET A 189 4.80 -2.52 -7.59
C MET A 189 4.59 -2.73 -9.10
N ILE A 190 3.38 -3.13 -9.51
CA ILE A 190 3.11 -3.56 -10.89
C ILE A 190 1.80 -3.02 -11.47
N VAL A 191 0.94 -2.42 -10.65
CA VAL A 191 -0.33 -1.85 -11.08
C VAL A 191 -0.51 -0.50 -10.42
N LYS A 192 -0.80 0.54 -11.21
CA LYS A 192 -1.16 1.85 -10.71
C LYS A 192 -2.28 2.45 -11.52
N PHE A 193 -3.37 2.85 -10.89
CA PHE A 193 -4.39 3.67 -11.52
C PHE A 193 -3.98 5.14 -11.48
N LEU A 194 -4.04 5.82 -12.64
CA LEU A 194 -3.86 7.28 -12.75
C LEU A 194 -5.19 7.99 -12.57
N ASP A 195 -6.23 7.35 -13.03
CA ASP A 195 -7.63 7.72 -12.87
C ASP A 195 -8.48 6.45 -12.93
N HIS A 196 -9.79 6.60 -12.92
CA HIS A 196 -10.73 5.47 -12.89
C HIS A 196 -10.79 4.60 -14.16
N GLU A 197 -10.09 4.98 -15.22
CA GLU A 197 -10.07 4.25 -16.50
C GLU A 197 -8.66 4.08 -17.07
N THR A 198 -7.65 4.73 -16.48
CA THR A 198 -6.26 4.65 -16.95
C THR A 198 -5.40 3.89 -15.96
N VAL A 199 -4.80 2.80 -16.39
CA VAL A 199 -3.93 1.96 -15.57
C VAL A 199 -2.53 1.87 -16.17
N LEU A 200 -1.52 1.98 -15.30
CA LEU A 200 -0.11 1.75 -15.63
C LEU A 200 0.27 0.30 -15.33
N LEU A 201 0.97 -0.32 -16.24
CA LEU A 201 1.65 -1.60 -16.05
C LEU A 201 3.11 -1.49 -16.50
N PRO A 202 4.07 -2.20 -15.86
CA PRO A 202 5.44 -2.22 -16.32
C PRO A 202 5.59 -3.00 -17.63
N ASP A 203 6.55 -2.59 -18.46
CA ASP A 203 6.96 -3.33 -19.66
C ASP A 203 8.28 -4.09 -19.45
N PHE A 204 8.18 -5.36 -19.12
CA PHE A 204 9.35 -6.23 -18.94
C PHE A 204 9.98 -6.72 -20.26
N LYS A 205 9.44 -6.37 -21.44
CA LYS A 205 10.03 -6.78 -22.70
C LYS A 205 11.44 -6.20 -22.87
N VAL A 206 11.56 -4.89 -22.70
CA VAL A 206 12.86 -4.18 -22.81
C VAL A 206 13.84 -4.66 -21.75
N LEU A 207 13.39 -4.87 -20.52
CA LEU A 207 14.24 -5.35 -19.42
C LEU A 207 14.73 -6.79 -19.67
N THR A 208 13.94 -7.63 -20.32
CA THR A 208 14.35 -9.00 -20.70
C THR A 208 15.43 -8.97 -21.78
N GLU A 209 15.26 -8.12 -22.78
CA GLU A 209 16.23 -7.96 -23.88
C GLU A 209 17.57 -7.37 -23.43
N LYS A 210 17.56 -6.56 -22.37
CA LYS A 210 18.75 -5.91 -21.77
C LYS A 210 19.27 -6.58 -20.51
N ALA A 211 18.89 -7.84 -20.25
CA ALA A 211 19.29 -8.53 -19.03
C ALA A 211 20.81 -8.74 -18.96
N ILE A 212 21.40 -8.46 -17.80
CA ILE A 212 22.84 -8.49 -17.56
C ILE A 212 23.38 -9.93 -17.56
N ASN A 213 22.57 -10.89 -17.16
CA ASN A 213 22.94 -12.30 -17.09
C ASN A 213 21.72 -13.23 -17.27
N PRO A 214 21.92 -14.55 -17.48
CA PRO A 214 20.85 -15.52 -17.68
C PRO A 214 19.83 -15.60 -16.54
N TYR A 215 20.24 -15.42 -15.30
CA TYR A 215 19.36 -15.43 -14.13
C TYR A 215 18.37 -14.25 -14.18
N HIS A 216 18.86 -13.04 -14.44
CA HIS A 216 18.00 -11.86 -14.61
C HIS A 216 17.08 -11.99 -15.83
N ALA A 217 17.56 -12.59 -16.93
CA ALA A 217 16.73 -12.86 -18.09
C ALA A 217 15.56 -13.80 -17.76
N GLU A 218 15.79 -14.82 -16.95
CA GLU A 218 14.76 -15.75 -16.52
C GLU A 218 13.74 -15.09 -15.58
N LEU A 219 14.21 -14.30 -14.60
CA LEU A 219 13.32 -13.53 -13.72
C LEU A 219 12.45 -12.56 -14.50
N ASN A 220 13.03 -11.84 -15.44
CA ASN A 220 12.30 -10.88 -16.28
C ASN A 220 11.28 -11.57 -17.17
N ARG A 221 11.58 -12.77 -17.71
CA ARG A 221 10.60 -13.57 -18.47
C ARG A 221 9.43 -14.00 -17.61
N LYS A 222 9.67 -14.45 -16.38
CA LYS A 222 8.62 -14.81 -15.43
C LYS A 222 7.77 -13.58 -15.04
N ALA A 223 8.41 -12.46 -14.73
CA ALA A 223 7.73 -11.20 -14.45
C ALA A 223 6.86 -10.75 -15.64
N ARG A 224 7.41 -10.78 -16.86
CA ARG A 224 6.66 -10.48 -18.07
C ARG A 224 5.41 -11.35 -18.23
N SER A 225 5.52 -12.66 -18.00
CA SER A 225 4.39 -13.58 -18.08
C SER A 225 3.26 -13.19 -17.10
N VAL A 226 3.61 -12.78 -15.89
CA VAL A 226 2.67 -12.28 -14.88
C VAL A 226 1.98 -11.00 -15.36
N ILE A 227 2.74 -10.02 -15.85
CA ILE A 227 2.16 -8.76 -16.34
C ILE A 227 1.22 -9.01 -17.53
N GLU A 228 1.62 -9.85 -18.48
CA GLU A 228 0.77 -10.22 -19.62
C GLU A 228 -0.52 -10.92 -19.18
N LYS A 229 -0.46 -11.74 -18.11
CA LYS A 229 -1.65 -12.41 -17.56
C LYS A 229 -2.58 -11.37 -16.91
N ASN A 230 -2.06 -10.46 -16.11
CA ASN A 230 -2.84 -9.38 -15.51
C ASN A 230 -3.42 -8.44 -16.58
N GLU A 231 -2.65 -8.10 -17.61
CA GLU A 231 -3.14 -7.29 -18.72
C GLU A 231 -4.30 -7.95 -19.46
N ARG A 232 -4.18 -9.26 -19.78
CA ARG A 232 -5.30 -10.01 -20.40
C ARG A 232 -6.53 -10.02 -19.51
N TYR A 233 -6.35 -10.18 -18.20
CA TYR A 233 -7.45 -10.11 -17.24
C TYR A 233 -8.13 -8.73 -17.27
N LEU A 234 -7.35 -7.65 -17.20
CA LEU A 234 -7.87 -6.28 -17.24
C LEU A 234 -8.60 -5.99 -18.54
N ARG A 235 -8.03 -6.32 -19.70
CA ARG A 235 -8.68 -6.12 -21.01
C ARG A 235 -10.00 -6.91 -21.14
N LYS A 236 -10.05 -8.10 -20.58
CA LYS A 236 -11.25 -8.95 -20.60
C LYS A 236 -12.38 -8.38 -19.74
N HIS A 237 -12.07 -7.92 -18.56
CA HIS A 237 -13.08 -7.49 -17.58
C HIS A 237 -13.36 -5.99 -17.63
N PHE A 238 -12.46 -5.21 -18.21
CA PHE A 238 -12.51 -3.75 -18.31
C PHE A 238 -12.08 -3.31 -19.72
N PRO A 239 -12.89 -3.58 -20.75
CA PRO A 239 -12.53 -3.29 -22.15
C PRO A 239 -12.31 -1.79 -22.41
N ASN A 240 -12.88 -0.93 -21.58
CA ASN A 240 -12.72 0.53 -21.68
C ASN A 240 -11.49 1.07 -20.98
N TYR A 241 -10.74 0.25 -20.23
CA TYR A 241 -9.54 0.72 -19.55
C TYR A 241 -8.42 1.01 -20.56
N LYS A 242 -7.86 2.21 -20.44
CA LYS A 242 -6.63 2.59 -21.12
C LYS A 242 -5.44 2.03 -20.37
N ILE A 243 -4.75 1.05 -20.97
CA ILE A 243 -3.56 0.44 -20.38
C ILE A 243 -2.33 1.11 -20.99
N LEU A 244 -1.55 1.77 -20.13
CA LEU A 244 -0.26 2.37 -20.47
C LEU A 244 0.87 1.47 -19.98
N LYS A 245 1.89 1.30 -20.81
CA LYS A 245 3.10 0.55 -20.48
C LYS A 245 4.24 1.52 -20.16
N ILE A 246 4.95 1.25 -19.07
CA ILE A 246 6.13 2.01 -18.65
C ILE A 246 7.34 1.08 -18.53
N VAL A 247 8.54 1.60 -18.89
CA VAL A 247 9.81 0.89 -18.79
C VAL A 247 10.59 1.38 -17.59
#